data_70785289ae87ee71aedc8a7cdb88a5b5
#
_entry.id   70785289ae87ee71aedc8a7cdb88a5b5
#
_cell.length_a   1.000
_cell.length_b   1.000
_cell.length_c   1.000
_cell.angle_alpha   90.00
_cell.angle_beta   90.00
_cell.angle_gamma   90.00
#
_symmetry.space_group_name_H-M   'P 1'
#
loop_
_entity.id
_entity.type
_entity.pdbx_description
1 polymer ?
#
loop_
_entity_poly.entity_id
_entity_poly.type
_entity_poly.pdbx_seq_one_letter_code
_entity_poly.pdbx_strand_id
1 'polypeptide(L)'
;MMRSIRILPALCAACLLPGAALAQQAQPAKPAQASQPAAAPANAQVYFIWPQDGMVIEGGKFWVRMGLRNMGVAPKGTAVAHTGHHHLLIDTELPPMTEAIPNDRNHLHFGAGETEARVELPPGKHTLQLLLGDKDHVPHKPPVQSKKITITVR
;
A
#
# COMPACT_ATOMS: atom_id res chain seq x y z
N MET A 1 48.35 -5.12 80.69
CA MET A 1 47.82 -3.83 80.10
C MET A 1 46.96 -4.17 78.87
N MET A 2 45.64 -4.28 79.08
CA MET A 2 44.71 -4.62 78.04
C MET A 2 43.95 -3.31 77.65
N ARG A 3 44.08 -2.90 76.41
CA ARG A 3 43.35 -1.75 75.88
C ARG A 3 42.06 -2.23 75.19
N SER A 4 40.94 -1.86 75.78
CA SER A 4 39.62 -2.14 75.25
C SER A 4 39.32 -1.21 74.04
N ILE A 5 39.02 -1.80 72.86
CA ILE A 5 38.59 -1.12 71.71
C ILE A 5 37.03 -1.05 71.74
N ARG A 6 36.51 0.15 71.80
CA ARG A 6 35.07 0.41 71.70
C ARG A 6 34.67 0.58 70.18
N ILE A 7 33.84 -0.35 69.75
CA ILE A 7 33.25 -0.26 68.38
C ILE A 7 31.96 0.55 68.47
N LEU A 8 31.88 1.68 67.75
CA LEU A 8 30.65 2.44 67.56
C LEU A 8 29.87 1.81 66.41
N PRO A 9 28.55 1.66 66.52
CA PRO A 9 27.73 1.26 65.40
C PRO A 9 27.45 2.47 64.43
N ALA A 10 27.77 2.30 63.16
CA ALA A 10 27.43 3.24 62.08
C ALA A 10 25.94 3.13 61.76
N LEU A 11 25.23 4.22 61.91
CA LEU A 11 23.82 4.35 61.52
C LEU A 11 23.76 4.58 59.99
N CYS A 12 23.36 3.56 59.22
CA CYS A 12 23.03 3.75 57.79
C CYS A 12 21.67 4.40 57.68
N ALA A 13 21.66 5.67 57.34
CA ALA A 13 20.45 6.37 56.91
C ALA A 13 20.15 5.97 55.43
N ALA A 14 19.09 5.18 55.21
CA ALA A 14 18.57 4.88 53.88
C ALA A 14 17.83 6.09 53.31
N CYS A 15 18.43 6.79 52.35
CA CYS A 15 17.76 7.83 51.57
C CYS A 15 16.82 7.15 50.55
N LEU A 16 15.54 7.19 50.88
CA LEU A 16 14.47 6.88 49.91
C LEU A 16 14.34 8.06 48.93
N LEU A 17 14.80 7.90 47.70
CA LEU A 17 14.55 8.84 46.62
C LEU A 17 13.15 8.53 46.05
N PRO A 18 12.24 9.53 45.93
CA PRO A 18 10.99 9.34 45.26
C PRO A 18 11.27 9.19 43.76
N GLY A 19 10.92 8.04 43.17
CA GLY A 19 10.95 7.82 41.73
C GLY A 19 9.98 8.75 41.03
N ALA A 20 10.49 9.77 40.33
CA ALA A 20 9.71 10.58 39.44
C ALA A 20 9.29 9.71 38.22
N ALA A 21 8.04 9.29 38.20
CA ALA A 21 7.44 8.68 37.03
C ALA A 21 7.39 9.73 35.90
N LEU A 22 8.27 9.59 34.91
CA LEU A 22 8.21 10.37 33.67
C LEU A 22 6.95 9.96 32.94
N ALA A 23 5.89 10.75 33.06
CA ALA A 23 4.71 10.64 32.22
C ALA A 23 5.15 10.88 30.78
N GLN A 24 5.21 9.82 30.00
CA GLN A 24 5.48 9.87 28.54
C GLN A 24 4.29 10.56 27.89
N GLN A 25 4.43 11.84 27.59
CA GLN A 25 3.42 12.60 26.86
C GLN A 25 3.31 11.98 25.46
N ALA A 26 2.15 11.39 25.16
CA ALA A 26 1.82 10.95 23.81
C ALA A 26 1.89 12.18 22.88
N GLN A 27 2.87 12.20 21.98
CA GLN A 27 2.92 13.22 20.93
C GLN A 27 1.64 13.09 20.09
N PRO A 28 0.92 14.19 19.82
CA PRO A 28 -0.21 14.16 18.92
C PRO A 28 0.28 13.65 17.57
N ALA A 29 -0.40 12.64 17.04
CA ALA A 29 -0.12 12.09 15.72
C ALA A 29 -0.14 13.24 14.71
N LYS A 30 0.98 13.45 13.99
CA LYS A 30 1.06 14.42 12.90
C LYS A 30 -0.10 14.12 11.93
N PRO A 31 -0.92 15.12 11.54
CA PRO A 31 -1.97 14.89 10.53
C PRO A 31 -1.34 14.23 9.31
N ALA A 32 -1.95 13.16 8.81
CA ALA A 32 -1.53 12.53 7.57
C ALA A 32 -1.61 13.60 6.48
N GLN A 33 -0.47 14.11 6.05
CA GLN A 33 -0.40 15.02 4.90
C GLN A 33 -0.84 14.18 3.70
N ALA A 34 -1.88 14.63 2.99
CA ALA A 34 -2.25 14.04 1.71
C ALA A 34 -0.98 13.98 0.85
N SER A 35 -0.57 12.76 0.49
CA SER A 35 0.62 12.58 -0.33
C SER A 35 0.34 13.18 -1.70
N GLN A 36 1.27 14.00 -2.21
CA GLN A 36 1.12 14.49 -3.57
C GLN A 36 1.36 13.35 -4.55
N PRO A 37 0.50 13.20 -5.59
CA PRO A 37 0.69 12.19 -6.61
C PRO A 37 2.09 12.19 -7.19
N ALA A 38 2.73 11.03 -7.30
CA ALA A 38 4.04 10.92 -7.93
C ALA A 38 3.96 11.23 -9.43
N ALA A 39 5.01 11.84 -9.97
CA ALA A 39 5.07 12.16 -11.40
C ALA A 39 5.24 10.89 -12.23
N ALA A 40 4.49 10.78 -13.33
CA ALA A 40 4.68 9.74 -14.35
C ALA A 40 5.23 10.35 -15.65
N PRO A 41 6.06 9.59 -16.42
CA PRO A 41 6.41 9.96 -17.78
C PRO A 41 5.15 10.09 -18.65
N ALA A 42 5.12 11.08 -19.54
CA ALA A 42 3.96 11.32 -20.41
C ALA A 42 3.64 10.13 -21.36
N ASN A 43 4.62 9.29 -21.64
CA ASN A 43 4.48 8.08 -22.45
C ASN A 43 4.32 6.79 -21.64
N ALA A 44 4.10 6.89 -20.31
CA ALA A 44 3.81 5.74 -19.48
C ALA A 44 2.49 5.08 -19.90
N GLN A 45 2.48 3.76 -19.95
CA GLN A 45 1.31 2.99 -20.38
C GLN A 45 1.15 1.74 -19.53
N VAL A 46 -0.02 1.56 -18.95
CA VAL A 46 -0.48 0.31 -18.37
C VAL A 46 -1.51 -0.33 -19.30
N TYR A 47 -1.46 -1.64 -19.48
CA TYR A 47 -2.34 -2.34 -20.43
C TYR A 47 -2.58 -3.79 -20.03
N PHE A 48 -3.70 -4.36 -20.49
CA PHE A 48 -3.95 -5.78 -20.36
C PHE A 48 -3.13 -6.56 -21.40
N ILE A 49 -2.36 -7.53 -20.93
CA ILE A 49 -1.79 -8.58 -21.77
C ILE A 49 -2.88 -9.63 -21.99
N TRP A 50 -3.65 -9.94 -20.94
CA TRP A 50 -4.81 -10.83 -20.96
C TRP A 50 -5.75 -10.49 -19.78
N PRO A 51 -7.09 -10.53 -19.91
CA PRO A 51 -7.85 -10.76 -21.14
C PRO A 51 -7.86 -9.55 -22.05
N GLN A 52 -8.38 -9.73 -23.29
CA GLN A 52 -8.62 -8.66 -24.25
C GLN A 52 -10.09 -8.22 -24.20
N ASP A 53 -10.36 -7.03 -24.72
CA ASP A 53 -11.71 -6.49 -24.81
C ASP A 53 -12.63 -7.40 -25.66
N GLY A 54 -13.86 -7.59 -25.21
CA GLY A 54 -14.87 -8.44 -25.83
C GLY A 54 -14.71 -9.94 -25.61
N MET A 55 -13.70 -10.40 -24.86
CA MET A 55 -13.49 -11.84 -24.65
C MET A 55 -14.61 -12.50 -23.87
N VAL A 56 -14.89 -13.74 -24.22
CA VAL A 56 -15.69 -14.68 -23.42
C VAL A 56 -14.75 -15.59 -22.67
N ILE A 57 -14.94 -15.68 -21.35
CA ILE A 57 -14.15 -16.48 -20.43
C ILE A 57 -15.01 -17.65 -19.95
N GLU A 58 -14.56 -18.86 -20.22
CA GLU A 58 -15.22 -20.07 -19.72
C GLU A 58 -14.75 -20.39 -18.31
N GLY A 59 -15.70 -20.51 -17.39
CA GLY A 59 -15.42 -20.71 -15.95
C GLY A 59 -15.03 -19.41 -15.23
N GLY A 60 -15.42 -19.29 -13.99
CA GLY A 60 -15.31 -18.06 -13.20
C GLY A 60 -13.90 -17.69 -12.74
N LYS A 61 -12.92 -18.61 -12.86
CA LYS A 61 -11.53 -18.38 -12.40
C LYS A 61 -10.58 -18.26 -13.59
N PHE A 62 -9.95 -17.10 -13.73
CA PHE A 62 -9.03 -16.85 -14.84
C PHE A 62 -7.82 -16.01 -14.40
N TRP A 63 -6.79 -15.99 -15.22
CA TRP A 63 -5.66 -15.12 -15.01
C TRP A 63 -5.97 -13.72 -15.54
N VAL A 64 -5.47 -12.70 -14.88
CA VAL A 64 -5.31 -11.35 -15.43
C VAL A 64 -3.81 -11.11 -15.51
N ARG A 65 -3.31 -10.72 -16.69
CA ARG A 65 -1.91 -10.38 -16.94
C ARG A 65 -1.81 -8.93 -17.35
N MET A 66 -0.94 -8.21 -16.66
CA MET A 66 -0.83 -6.76 -16.70
C MET A 66 0.54 -6.36 -17.24
N GLY A 67 0.56 -5.44 -18.18
CA GLY A 67 1.78 -4.89 -18.75
C GLY A 67 1.97 -3.43 -18.37
N LEU A 68 3.23 -3.02 -18.23
CA LEU A 68 3.63 -1.64 -18.00
C LEU A 68 4.77 -1.26 -18.94
N ARG A 69 4.70 -0.09 -19.57
CA ARG A 69 5.75 0.47 -20.42
C ARG A 69 6.18 1.83 -19.93
N ASN A 70 7.48 2.11 -20.10
CA ASN A 70 8.13 3.39 -19.77
C ASN A 70 8.08 3.76 -18.27
N MET A 71 7.76 2.77 -17.42
CA MET A 71 7.84 2.82 -15.97
C MET A 71 8.24 1.44 -15.43
N GLY A 72 8.70 1.41 -14.19
CA GLY A 72 9.00 0.18 -13.47
C GLY A 72 7.83 -0.27 -12.59
N VAL A 73 7.61 -1.59 -12.49
CA VAL A 73 6.77 -2.16 -11.44
C VAL A 73 7.59 -2.26 -10.16
N ALA A 74 7.04 -1.80 -9.04
CA ALA A 74 7.69 -1.87 -7.74
C ALA A 74 6.66 -2.16 -6.64
N PRO A 75 7.06 -2.84 -5.56
CA PRO A 75 6.19 -3.03 -4.40
C PRO A 75 5.74 -1.69 -3.79
N LYS A 76 4.58 -1.70 -3.13
CA LYS A 76 4.11 -0.56 -2.33
C LYS A 76 5.18 -0.09 -1.35
N GLY A 77 5.23 1.20 -1.07
CA GLY A 77 6.24 1.80 -0.20
C GLY A 77 7.60 2.05 -0.86
N THR A 78 7.83 1.57 -2.09
CA THR A 78 9.09 1.79 -2.82
C THR A 78 9.15 3.22 -3.34
N ALA A 79 10.04 4.04 -2.76
CA ALA A 79 10.20 5.46 -3.12
C ALA A 79 11.23 5.65 -4.25
N VAL A 80 10.98 5.04 -5.41
CA VAL A 80 11.82 5.18 -6.62
C VAL A 80 11.01 5.92 -7.69
N ALA A 81 11.63 6.90 -8.33
CA ALA A 81 10.97 7.67 -9.39
C ALA A 81 10.54 6.76 -10.56
N HIS A 82 9.39 7.08 -11.15
CA HIS A 82 8.83 6.34 -12.28
C HIS A 82 8.58 4.86 -11.99
N THR A 83 8.20 4.53 -10.77
CA THR A 83 7.75 3.19 -10.38
C THR A 83 6.37 3.24 -9.75
N GLY A 84 5.68 2.11 -9.81
CA GLY A 84 4.37 1.95 -9.18
C GLY A 84 3.93 0.50 -9.18
N HIS A 85 2.74 0.24 -8.67
CA HIS A 85 2.15 -1.09 -8.63
C HIS A 85 0.74 -1.09 -9.19
N HIS A 86 0.32 -2.24 -9.69
CA HIS A 86 -0.96 -2.40 -10.35
C HIS A 86 -2.13 -2.40 -9.39
N HIS A 87 -3.24 -1.81 -9.82
CA HIS A 87 -4.57 -2.01 -9.27
C HIS A 87 -5.49 -2.43 -10.41
N LEU A 88 -6.42 -3.34 -10.14
CA LEU A 88 -7.45 -3.77 -11.08
C LEU A 88 -8.81 -3.33 -10.56
N LEU A 89 -9.47 -2.50 -11.33
CA LEU A 89 -10.84 -2.04 -11.12
C LEU A 89 -11.79 -3.00 -11.82
N ILE A 90 -12.79 -3.48 -11.08
CA ILE A 90 -13.79 -4.44 -11.55
C ILE A 90 -15.18 -3.84 -11.34
N ASP A 91 -15.94 -3.65 -12.41
CA ASP A 91 -17.32 -3.14 -12.38
C ASP A 91 -17.48 -1.84 -11.60
N THR A 92 -16.47 -0.97 -11.69
CA THR A 92 -16.46 0.33 -11.01
C THR A 92 -15.85 1.41 -11.90
N GLU A 93 -16.05 2.66 -11.50
CA GLU A 93 -15.42 3.82 -12.12
C GLU A 93 -14.07 4.12 -11.46
N LEU A 94 -13.31 5.03 -12.09
CA LEU A 94 -12.05 5.50 -11.56
C LEU A 94 -12.25 6.22 -10.21
N PRO A 95 -11.42 5.95 -9.21
CA PRO A 95 -11.48 6.67 -7.94
C PRO A 95 -10.94 8.11 -8.09
N PRO A 96 -11.09 8.97 -7.06
CA PRO A 96 -10.43 10.27 -7.04
C PRO A 96 -8.92 10.15 -7.27
N MET A 97 -8.36 10.94 -8.22
CA MET A 97 -6.96 10.83 -8.63
C MET A 97 -5.96 11.46 -7.64
N THR A 98 -6.46 12.06 -6.57
CA THR A 98 -5.65 12.70 -5.52
C THR A 98 -5.69 11.97 -4.18
N GLU A 99 -6.40 10.85 -4.15
CA GLU A 99 -6.57 10.01 -2.96
C GLU A 99 -6.00 8.62 -3.18
N ALA A 100 -5.74 7.91 -2.10
CA ALA A 100 -5.32 6.51 -2.21
C ALA A 100 -6.41 5.66 -2.86
N ILE A 101 -6.02 4.85 -3.83
CA ILE A 101 -6.92 3.89 -4.50
C ILE A 101 -7.48 2.95 -3.43
N PRO A 102 -8.81 2.76 -3.36
CA PRO A 102 -9.40 1.81 -2.42
C PRO A 102 -8.83 0.39 -2.58
N ASN A 103 -8.94 -0.41 -1.54
CA ASN A 103 -8.62 -1.83 -1.57
C ASN A 103 -9.83 -2.61 -1.09
N ASP A 104 -10.65 -3.04 -2.02
CA ASP A 104 -11.90 -3.77 -1.78
C ASP A 104 -12.15 -4.76 -2.94
N ARG A 105 -13.34 -5.39 -2.97
CA ARG A 105 -13.69 -6.37 -4.02
C ARG A 105 -13.74 -5.80 -5.44
N ASN A 106 -13.92 -4.49 -5.59
CA ASN A 106 -13.97 -3.80 -6.88
C ASN A 106 -12.63 -3.12 -7.24
N HIS A 107 -11.71 -3.03 -6.29
CA HIS A 107 -10.38 -2.43 -6.45
C HIS A 107 -9.32 -3.39 -5.92
N LEU A 108 -8.91 -4.36 -6.75
CA LEU A 108 -7.89 -5.31 -6.33
C LEU A 108 -6.50 -4.67 -6.35
N HIS A 109 -5.74 -4.88 -5.29
CA HIS A 109 -4.45 -4.27 -5.05
C HIS A 109 -3.31 -5.29 -5.19
N PHE A 110 -2.33 -5.03 -6.03
CA PHE A 110 -1.17 -5.88 -6.32
C PHE A 110 0.11 -5.28 -5.75
N GLY A 111 0.11 -5.12 -4.43
CA GLY A 111 1.11 -4.34 -3.69
C GLY A 111 2.47 -4.98 -3.48
N ALA A 112 2.68 -6.23 -3.89
CA ALA A 112 4.01 -6.85 -3.91
C ALA A 112 4.71 -6.70 -5.26
N GLY A 113 4.10 -6.00 -6.23
CA GLY A 113 4.63 -5.80 -7.57
C GLY A 113 4.26 -6.94 -8.52
N GLU A 114 3.12 -7.58 -8.27
CA GLU A 114 2.59 -8.63 -9.15
C GLU A 114 2.21 -8.05 -10.51
N THR A 115 2.52 -8.79 -11.55
CA THR A 115 2.16 -8.49 -12.94
C THR A 115 1.11 -9.45 -13.50
N GLU A 116 0.73 -10.46 -12.73
CA GLU A 116 -0.38 -11.36 -13.03
C GLU A 116 -1.05 -11.85 -11.74
N ALA A 117 -2.34 -12.15 -11.82
CA ALA A 117 -3.10 -12.69 -10.69
C ALA A 117 -4.27 -13.54 -11.18
N ARG A 118 -4.68 -14.53 -10.38
CA ARG A 118 -5.95 -15.22 -10.60
C ARG A 118 -7.08 -14.42 -10.02
N VAL A 119 -8.08 -14.17 -10.85
CA VAL A 119 -9.31 -13.46 -10.48
C VAL A 119 -10.48 -14.40 -10.60
N GLU A 120 -11.46 -14.27 -9.72
CA GLU A 120 -12.70 -15.04 -9.76
C GLU A 120 -13.88 -14.07 -9.86
N LEU A 121 -14.68 -14.23 -10.92
CA LEU A 121 -15.88 -13.44 -11.16
C LEU A 121 -17.07 -14.36 -11.42
N PRO A 122 -18.27 -13.99 -10.99
CA PRO A 122 -19.48 -14.75 -11.30
C PRO A 122 -19.78 -14.70 -12.80
N PRO A 123 -20.65 -15.61 -13.31
CA PRO A 123 -21.14 -15.50 -14.68
C PRO A 123 -21.83 -14.16 -14.91
N GLY A 124 -21.52 -13.53 -16.05
CA GLY A 124 -22.07 -12.22 -16.43
C GLY A 124 -21.10 -11.38 -17.26
N LYS A 125 -21.54 -10.17 -17.57
CA LYS A 125 -20.72 -9.16 -18.23
C LYS A 125 -20.02 -8.32 -17.18
N HIS A 126 -18.68 -8.16 -17.31
CA HIS A 126 -17.85 -7.41 -16.38
C HIS A 126 -16.99 -6.39 -17.09
N THR A 127 -16.77 -5.26 -16.45
CA THR A 127 -15.79 -4.27 -16.92
C THR A 127 -14.52 -4.38 -16.09
N LEU A 128 -13.36 -4.27 -16.76
CA LEU A 128 -12.05 -4.30 -16.14
C LEU A 128 -11.25 -3.07 -16.57
N GLN A 129 -10.54 -2.45 -15.64
CA GLN A 129 -9.63 -1.35 -15.93
C GLN A 129 -8.40 -1.43 -15.03
N LEU A 130 -7.20 -1.15 -15.56
CA LEU A 130 -5.98 -1.05 -14.78
C LEU A 130 -5.71 0.41 -14.42
N LEU A 131 -5.21 0.61 -13.21
CA LEU A 131 -4.74 1.89 -12.70
C LEU A 131 -3.43 1.65 -11.94
N LEU A 132 -2.41 2.49 -12.17
CA LEU A 132 -1.14 2.38 -11.47
C LEU A 132 -1.13 3.32 -10.26
N GLY A 133 -0.88 2.76 -9.08
CA GLY A 133 -0.67 3.50 -7.84
C GLY A 133 0.81 3.70 -7.55
N ASP A 134 1.16 4.83 -6.94
CA ASP A 134 2.49 5.12 -6.44
C ASP A 134 2.77 4.40 -5.10
N LYS A 135 3.88 4.70 -4.43
CA LYS A 135 4.27 4.09 -3.15
C LYS A 135 3.20 4.22 -2.04
N ASP A 136 2.34 5.24 -2.11
CA ASP A 136 1.27 5.54 -1.16
C ASP A 136 -0.13 5.16 -1.69
N HIS A 137 -0.18 4.40 -2.79
CA HIS A 137 -1.41 3.99 -3.51
C HIS A 137 -2.15 5.14 -4.21
N VAL A 138 -1.56 6.33 -4.31
CA VAL A 138 -2.17 7.46 -5.02
C VAL A 138 -1.89 7.31 -6.52
N PRO A 139 -2.90 7.53 -7.41
CA PRO A 139 -2.66 7.52 -8.85
C PRO A 139 -1.59 8.54 -9.25
N HIS A 140 -0.75 8.20 -10.21
CA HIS A 140 0.29 9.10 -10.72
C HIS A 140 -0.29 10.33 -11.42
N LYS A 141 0.55 11.36 -11.60
CA LYS A 141 0.21 12.56 -12.38
C LYS A 141 1.20 12.73 -13.55
N PRO A 142 0.75 12.63 -14.83
CA PRO A 142 -0.62 12.26 -15.24
C PRO A 142 -0.98 10.82 -14.82
N PRO A 143 -2.30 10.49 -14.71
CA PRO A 143 -2.73 9.15 -14.35
C PRO A 143 -2.29 8.11 -15.39
N VAL A 144 -1.73 6.99 -14.90
CA VAL A 144 -1.34 5.86 -15.73
C VAL A 144 -2.42 4.80 -15.62
N GLN A 145 -3.33 4.81 -16.59
CA GLN A 145 -4.51 3.95 -16.61
C GLN A 145 -4.66 3.27 -17.97
N SER A 146 -5.26 2.07 -17.99
CA SER A 146 -5.59 1.37 -19.22
C SER A 146 -6.90 1.87 -19.83
N LYS A 147 -7.16 1.45 -21.06
CA LYS A 147 -8.54 1.43 -21.55
C LYS A 147 -9.39 0.52 -20.66
N LYS A 148 -10.66 0.91 -20.43
CA LYS A 148 -11.66 0.03 -19.83
C LYS A 148 -12.03 -1.03 -20.86
N ILE A 149 -11.94 -2.29 -20.49
CA ILE A 149 -12.34 -3.42 -21.35
C ILE A 149 -13.59 -4.09 -20.78
N THR A 150 -14.32 -4.79 -21.61
CA THR A 150 -15.50 -5.59 -21.22
C THR A 150 -15.23 -7.05 -21.53
N ILE A 151 -15.52 -7.92 -20.59
CA ILE A 151 -15.47 -9.38 -20.77
C ILE A 151 -16.82 -10.00 -20.41
N THR A 152 -17.06 -11.23 -20.86
CA THR A 152 -18.22 -12.02 -20.46
C THR A 152 -17.74 -13.33 -19.84
N VAL A 153 -18.12 -13.58 -18.60
CA VAL A 153 -17.86 -14.88 -17.90
C VAL A 153 -19.05 -15.80 -18.08
N ARG A 154 -18.80 -17.08 -18.38
CA ARG A 154 -19.82 -18.12 -18.56
C ARG A 154 -19.57 -19.33 -17.66
#